data_82efc805d8c51674d91528675c4f70bf
#
_entry.id   82efc805d8c51674d91528675c4f70bf
#
_cell.length_a   1.000
_cell.length_b   1.000
_cell.length_c   1.000
_cell.angle_alpha   90.00
_cell.angle_beta   90.00
_cell.angle_gamma   90.00
#
_symmetry.space_group_name_H-M   'P 1'
#
loop_
_entity.id
_entity.type
_entity.pdbx_description
1 polymer ?
#
loop_
_entity_poly.entity_id
_entity_poly.type
_entity_poly.pdbx_seq_one_letter_code
_entity_poly.pdbx_strand_id
1 'polypeptide(L)'
;LSRTITFYGATKAYNMPGLGCAAAVIPDDSVRERFQKASSGLLPSIGPLNYAATEAALRDTSSWINTLNRRLRQNYEDLKQVTGDRITNVEATYLAWIYVGDLKQRDPREYFEQYGLGLSWGEQFGDPDYVRFNFAAPGETLNEGLERLNRALQDI
;
A
#
# COMPACT_ATOMS: atom_id res chain seq x y z
N LEU A 1 16.60 -10.55 -18.03
CA LEU A 1 16.79 -9.91 -16.71
C LEU A 1 17.83 -8.78 -16.72
N SER A 2 18.66 -8.68 -17.78
CA SER A 2 19.73 -7.65 -17.88
C SER A 2 19.25 -6.17 -17.91
N ARG A 3 17.95 -5.94 -18.09
CA ARG A 3 17.35 -4.58 -18.15
C ARG A 3 16.38 -4.32 -17.01
N THR A 4 16.49 -5.07 -15.92
CA THR A 4 15.55 -4.97 -14.79
C THR A 4 16.26 -4.44 -13.56
N ILE A 5 15.59 -3.52 -12.85
CA ILE A 5 15.95 -3.08 -11.51
C ILE A 5 14.81 -3.55 -10.58
N THR A 6 15.14 -4.38 -9.60
CA THR A 6 14.15 -4.85 -8.62
C THR A 6 14.42 -4.21 -7.27
N PHE A 7 13.42 -3.57 -6.70
CA PHE A 7 13.51 -2.96 -5.38
C PHE A 7 12.86 -3.85 -4.32
N TYR A 8 13.54 -4.00 -3.19
CA TYR A 8 13.04 -4.70 -2.02
C TYR A 8 13.04 -3.77 -0.81
N GLY A 9 11.98 -3.81 -0.02
CA GLY A 9 11.88 -3.06 1.22
C GLY A 9 11.04 -3.80 2.26
N ALA A 10 11.55 -3.92 3.47
CA ALA A 10 10.87 -4.57 4.59
C ALA A 10 9.82 -3.68 5.27
N THR A 11 9.86 -2.37 5.01
CA THR A 11 9.09 -1.36 5.74
C THR A 11 7.58 -1.56 5.72
N LYS A 12 7.02 -2.04 4.61
CA LYS A 12 5.58 -2.29 4.47
C LYS A 12 5.20 -3.66 5.00
N ALA A 13 5.98 -4.70 4.66
CA ALA A 13 5.69 -6.07 5.09
C ALA A 13 5.79 -6.24 6.62
N TYR A 14 6.72 -5.54 7.26
CA TYR A 14 7.01 -5.68 8.69
C TYR A 14 6.60 -4.45 9.52
N ASN A 15 5.76 -3.58 8.96
CA ASN A 15 5.25 -2.39 9.65
C ASN A 15 6.33 -1.52 10.31
N MET A 16 7.38 -1.20 9.55
CA MET A 16 8.55 -0.43 10.02
C MET A 16 8.73 0.88 9.22
N PRO A 17 7.73 1.74 9.04
CA PRO A 17 7.85 2.90 8.15
C PRO A 17 8.90 3.92 8.59
N GLY A 18 9.21 3.98 9.91
CA GLY A 18 10.23 4.87 10.45
C GLY A 18 11.67 4.36 10.34
N LEU A 19 11.87 3.10 9.92
CA LEU A 19 13.19 2.45 9.80
C LEU A 19 13.50 2.15 8.31
N GLY A 20 13.47 3.20 7.50
CA GLY A 20 13.61 3.09 6.04
C GLY A 20 14.94 2.45 5.62
N CYS A 21 14.86 1.28 5.01
CA CYS A 21 15.97 0.62 4.32
C CYS A 21 15.39 -0.17 3.15
N ALA A 22 15.94 0.02 1.96
CA ALA A 22 15.58 -0.72 0.77
C ALA A 22 16.82 -1.14 0.00
N ALA A 23 16.72 -2.24 -0.73
CA ALA A 23 17.76 -2.74 -1.60
C ALA A 23 17.31 -2.69 -3.07
N ALA A 24 18.22 -2.30 -3.96
CA ALA A 24 18.04 -2.41 -5.40
C ALA A 24 18.91 -3.56 -5.92
N VAL A 25 18.27 -4.56 -6.51
CA VAL A 25 18.97 -5.67 -7.19
C VAL A 25 19.07 -5.32 -8.67
N ILE A 26 20.29 -5.09 -9.13
CA ILE A 26 20.59 -4.66 -10.50
C ILE A 26 21.65 -5.62 -11.07
N PRO A 27 21.25 -6.66 -11.84
CA PRO A 27 22.17 -7.68 -12.34
C PRO A 27 23.18 -7.16 -13.35
N ASP A 28 22.78 -6.18 -14.17
CA ASP A 28 23.66 -5.58 -15.19
C ASP A 28 24.56 -4.51 -14.61
N ASP A 29 25.87 -4.66 -14.77
CA ASP A 29 26.88 -3.77 -14.20
C ASP A 29 26.76 -2.34 -14.76
N SER A 30 26.51 -2.19 -16.06
CA SER A 30 26.39 -0.86 -16.68
C SER A 30 25.16 -0.11 -16.19
N VAL A 31 24.05 -0.83 -15.99
CA VAL A 31 22.83 -0.26 -15.42
C VAL A 31 23.05 0.12 -13.95
N ARG A 32 23.75 -0.74 -13.18
CA ARG A 32 24.06 -0.49 -11.79
C ARG A 32 24.96 0.74 -11.61
N GLU A 33 26.02 0.88 -12.41
CA GLU A 33 26.90 2.05 -12.38
C GLU A 33 26.14 3.35 -12.71
N ARG A 34 25.28 3.32 -13.73
CA ARG A 34 24.44 4.47 -14.09
C ARG A 34 23.45 4.82 -12.96
N PHE A 35 22.84 3.82 -12.33
CA PHE A 35 21.95 4.01 -11.19
C PHE A 35 22.68 4.64 -10.02
N GLN A 36 23.85 4.12 -9.65
CA GLN A 36 24.69 4.64 -8.57
C GLN A 36 25.12 6.09 -8.83
N LYS A 37 25.54 6.39 -10.05
CA LYS A 37 25.92 7.75 -10.46
C LYS A 37 24.73 8.71 -10.39
N ALA A 38 23.55 8.30 -10.87
CA ALA A 38 22.36 9.13 -10.86
C ALA A 38 21.80 9.37 -9.45
N SER A 39 21.92 8.39 -8.55
CA SER A 39 21.44 8.47 -7.16
C SER A 39 22.45 9.10 -6.19
N SER A 40 23.69 9.32 -6.62
CA SER A 40 24.74 9.89 -5.77
C SER A 40 24.35 11.30 -5.27
N GLY A 41 24.41 11.47 -3.94
CA GLY A 41 24.02 12.72 -3.27
C GLY A 41 22.50 12.98 -3.17
N LEU A 42 21.65 12.14 -3.78
CA LEU A 42 20.20 12.27 -3.68
C LEU A 42 19.58 11.40 -2.58
N LEU A 43 20.22 10.26 -2.29
CA LEU A 43 19.71 9.33 -1.29
C LEU A 43 20.37 9.61 0.08
N PRO A 44 19.57 9.65 1.16
CA PRO A 44 20.11 9.76 2.49
C PRO A 44 20.90 8.50 2.87
N SER A 45 21.91 8.65 3.73
CA SER A 45 22.63 7.52 4.30
C SER A 45 21.71 6.68 5.18
N ILE A 46 21.79 5.36 5.04
CA ILE A 46 21.02 4.44 5.87
C ILE A 46 21.73 4.31 7.23
N GLY A 47 21.00 4.60 8.31
CA GLY A 47 21.54 4.50 9.67
C GLY A 47 21.71 3.04 10.13
N PRO A 48 22.62 2.77 11.09
CA PRO A 48 22.87 1.42 11.59
C PRO A 48 21.62 0.71 12.13
N LEU A 49 20.74 1.42 12.80
CA LEU A 49 19.47 0.85 13.31
C LEU A 49 18.54 0.39 12.19
N ASN A 50 18.53 1.10 11.07
CA ASN A 50 17.73 0.75 9.90
C ASN A 50 18.24 -0.55 9.27
N TYR A 51 19.56 -0.74 9.20
CA TYR A 51 20.16 -2.00 8.75
C TYR A 51 19.81 -3.15 9.69
N ALA A 52 20.04 -2.97 11.00
CA ALA A 52 19.79 -4.01 11.99
C ALA A 52 18.32 -4.45 12.01
N ALA A 53 17.38 -3.50 11.96
CA ALA A 53 15.96 -3.79 11.93
C ALA A 53 15.55 -4.51 10.64
N THR A 54 16.06 -4.07 9.49
CA THR A 54 15.76 -4.72 8.20
C THR A 54 16.35 -6.13 8.14
N GLU A 55 17.57 -6.34 8.62
CA GLU A 55 18.20 -7.67 8.70
C GLU A 55 17.37 -8.61 9.59
N ALA A 56 16.98 -8.14 10.78
CA ALA A 56 16.14 -8.91 11.70
C ALA A 56 14.79 -9.30 11.06
N ALA A 57 14.13 -8.35 10.40
CA ALA A 57 12.87 -8.58 9.71
C ALA A 57 13.01 -9.63 8.59
N LEU A 58 14.04 -9.52 7.75
CA LEU A 58 14.25 -10.44 6.63
C LEU A 58 14.72 -11.84 7.08
N ARG A 59 15.32 -11.95 8.27
CA ARG A 59 15.69 -13.22 8.89
C ARG A 59 14.59 -13.83 9.76
N ASP A 60 13.47 -13.11 9.94
CA ASP A 60 12.38 -13.60 10.79
C ASP A 60 11.80 -14.90 10.23
N THR A 61 11.88 -15.95 11.03
CA THR A 61 11.31 -17.29 10.76
C THR A 61 10.07 -17.56 11.60
N SER A 62 9.57 -16.58 12.34
CA SER A 62 8.35 -16.69 13.11
C SER A 62 7.11 -16.87 12.21
N SER A 63 5.99 -17.20 12.82
CA SER A 63 4.71 -17.27 12.09
C SER A 63 4.05 -15.89 11.86
N TRP A 64 4.69 -14.80 12.31
CA TRP A 64 4.08 -13.46 12.30
C TRP A 64 3.63 -13.02 10.90
N ILE A 65 4.52 -13.03 9.93
CA ILE A 65 4.21 -12.59 8.55
C ILE A 65 3.12 -13.46 7.90
N ASN A 66 3.14 -14.78 8.17
CA ASN A 66 2.12 -15.68 7.65
C ASN A 66 0.75 -15.41 8.28
N THR A 67 0.74 -15.09 9.58
CA THR A 67 -0.47 -14.73 10.31
C THR A 67 -1.03 -13.39 9.81
N LEU A 68 -0.17 -12.40 9.63
CA LEU A 68 -0.54 -11.11 9.03
C LEU A 68 -1.13 -11.30 7.63
N ASN A 69 -0.48 -12.05 6.76
CA ASN A 69 -0.96 -12.27 5.39
C ASN A 69 -2.32 -12.98 5.34
N ARG A 70 -2.59 -13.93 6.25
CA ARG A 70 -3.93 -14.53 6.37
C ARG A 70 -4.98 -13.49 6.78
N ARG A 71 -4.64 -12.62 7.75
CA ARG A 71 -5.55 -11.55 8.17
C ARG A 71 -5.81 -10.55 7.07
N LEU A 72 -4.77 -10.11 6.36
CA LEU A 72 -4.91 -9.17 5.24
C LEU A 72 -5.75 -9.77 4.10
N ARG A 73 -5.60 -11.06 3.82
CA ARG A 73 -6.44 -11.75 2.84
C ARG A 73 -7.91 -11.73 3.25
N GLN A 74 -8.21 -12.04 4.52
CA GLN A 74 -9.58 -11.96 5.02
C GLN A 74 -10.13 -10.53 4.92
N ASN A 75 -9.36 -9.54 5.36
CA ASN A 75 -9.73 -8.13 5.27
C ASN A 75 -10.02 -7.70 3.81
N TYR A 76 -9.26 -8.20 2.86
CA TYR A 76 -9.48 -7.95 1.44
C TYR A 76 -10.78 -8.58 0.93
N GLU A 77 -11.07 -9.83 1.32
CA GLU A 77 -12.33 -10.49 0.93
C GLU A 77 -13.54 -9.76 1.54
N ASP A 78 -13.45 -9.31 2.78
CA ASP A 78 -14.50 -8.51 3.43
C ASP A 78 -14.72 -7.18 2.69
N LEU A 79 -13.64 -6.49 2.31
CA LEU A 79 -13.69 -5.27 1.50
C LEU A 79 -14.31 -5.54 0.12
N LYS A 80 -13.95 -6.64 -0.53
CA LYS A 80 -14.47 -7.02 -1.83
C LYS A 80 -15.98 -7.30 -1.80
N GLN A 81 -16.50 -7.85 -0.70
CA GLN A 81 -17.94 -8.03 -0.53
C GLN A 81 -18.70 -6.69 -0.53
N VAL A 82 -18.10 -5.66 0.04
CA VAL A 82 -18.67 -4.30 0.09
C VAL A 82 -18.58 -3.57 -1.25
N THR A 83 -17.43 -3.70 -1.91
CA THR A 83 -17.13 -2.91 -3.12
C THR A 83 -17.57 -3.57 -4.43
N GLY A 84 -17.77 -4.90 -4.43
CA GLY A 84 -18.12 -5.65 -5.63
C GLY A 84 -17.10 -5.46 -6.76
N ASP A 85 -17.57 -5.15 -7.94
CA ASP A 85 -16.73 -4.96 -9.14
C ASP A 85 -15.99 -3.61 -9.18
N ARG A 86 -16.22 -2.74 -8.19
CA ARG A 86 -15.53 -1.45 -8.10
C ARG A 86 -14.07 -1.57 -7.68
N ILE A 87 -13.69 -2.65 -6.99
CA ILE A 87 -12.33 -2.86 -6.53
C ILE A 87 -11.46 -3.49 -7.63
N THR A 88 -10.27 -2.96 -7.84
CA THR A 88 -9.28 -3.61 -8.69
C THR A 88 -8.66 -4.81 -7.96
N ASN A 89 -8.13 -5.79 -8.71
CA ASN A 89 -7.43 -6.92 -8.11
C ASN A 89 -6.19 -6.44 -7.33
N VAL A 90 -6.07 -6.88 -6.07
CA VAL A 90 -4.94 -6.55 -5.18
C VAL A 90 -4.06 -7.79 -5.02
N GLU A 91 -2.99 -7.87 -5.80
CA GLU A 91 -2.04 -8.98 -5.76
C GLU A 91 -0.97 -8.82 -4.66
N ALA A 92 -0.73 -7.58 -4.23
CA ALA A 92 0.28 -7.24 -3.23
C ALA A 92 -0.13 -6.00 -2.43
N THR A 93 0.50 -5.83 -1.28
CA THR A 93 0.24 -4.76 -0.31
C THR A 93 -1.11 -4.89 0.41
N TYR A 94 -1.56 -3.81 1.00
CA TYR A 94 -2.81 -3.70 1.75
C TYR A 94 -3.58 -2.43 1.35
N LEU A 95 -3.34 -1.97 0.13
CA LEU A 95 -3.92 -0.76 -0.44
C LEU A 95 -4.82 -1.15 -1.60
N ALA A 96 -6.10 -0.99 -1.44
CA ALA A 96 -7.09 -1.26 -2.47
C ALA A 96 -7.38 0.00 -3.29
N TRP A 97 -7.60 -0.18 -4.57
CA TRP A 97 -7.97 0.85 -5.53
C TRP A 97 -9.42 0.64 -5.91
N ILE A 98 -10.30 1.61 -5.60
CA ILE A 98 -11.75 1.49 -5.70
C ILE A 98 -12.27 2.55 -6.66
N TYR A 99 -12.99 2.12 -7.68
CA TYR A 99 -13.61 3.00 -8.66
C TYR A 99 -14.79 3.76 -8.06
N VAL A 100 -14.80 5.08 -8.26
CA VAL A 100 -15.80 6.02 -7.77
C VAL A 100 -16.20 7.07 -8.82
N GLY A 101 -15.87 6.84 -10.09
CA GLY A 101 -16.16 7.76 -11.19
C GLY A 101 -17.64 8.06 -11.40
N ASP A 102 -18.55 7.32 -10.77
CA ASP A 102 -20.00 7.57 -10.76
C ASP A 102 -20.37 8.81 -9.95
N LEU A 103 -19.50 9.30 -9.08
CA LEU A 103 -19.70 10.53 -8.30
C LEU A 103 -19.78 11.81 -9.14
N LYS A 104 -19.46 11.74 -10.39
CA LYS A 104 -19.50 12.67 -11.56
C LYS A 104 -19.37 14.17 -11.31
N GLN A 105 -19.99 14.76 -10.30
CA GLN A 105 -20.00 16.21 -10.02
C GLN A 105 -19.72 16.54 -8.56
N ARG A 106 -19.36 15.54 -7.74
CA ARG A 106 -19.05 15.69 -6.33
C ARG A 106 -17.56 15.55 -6.13
N ASP A 107 -16.96 16.38 -5.29
CA ASP A 107 -15.61 16.13 -4.81
C ASP A 107 -15.61 14.82 -4.01
N PRO A 108 -14.88 13.78 -4.44
CA PRO A 108 -14.84 12.50 -3.74
C PRO A 108 -14.39 12.64 -2.29
N ARG A 109 -13.52 13.62 -1.99
CA ARG A 109 -13.06 13.89 -0.63
C ARG A 109 -14.21 14.33 0.25
N GLU A 110 -14.89 15.41 -0.11
CA GLU A 110 -16.01 15.94 0.65
C GLU A 110 -17.12 14.89 0.81
N TYR A 111 -17.34 14.11 -0.25
CA TYR A 111 -18.33 13.05 -0.23
C TYR A 111 -18.02 11.97 0.81
N PHE A 112 -16.83 11.37 0.78
CA PHE A 112 -16.48 10.29 1.72
C PHE A 112 -16.24 10.79 3.15
N GLU A 113 -15.76 12.01 3.33
CA GLU A 113 -15.62 12.63 4.65
C GLU A 113 -16.97 12.79 5.38
N GLN A 114 -18.07 13.01 4.66
CA GLN A 114 -19.43 13.06 5.26
C GLN A 114 -19.83 11.72 5.89
N TYR A 115 -19.28 10.59 5.40
CA TYR A 115 -19.45 9.26 5.99
C TYR A 115 -18.37 8.95 7.04
N GLY A 116 -17.47 9.88 7.33
CA GLY A 116 -16.36 9.68 8.25
C GLY A 116 -15.24 8.80 7.71
N LEU A 117 -15.03 8.81 6.38
CA LEU A 117 -13.99 8.05 5.69
C LEU A 117 -12.90 8.99 5.17
N GLY A 118 -11.71 8.93 5.77
CA GLY A 118 -10.50 9.62 5.30
C GLY A 118 -9.71 8.77 4.32
N LEU A 119 -10.13 8.72 3.05
CA LEU A 119 -9.48 7.95 2.01
C LEU A 119 -8.32 8.74 1.36
N SER A 120 -7.44 8.05 0.62
CA SER A 120 -6.48 8.71 -0.25
C SER A 120 -7.09 8.89 -1.64
N TRP A 121 -7.04 10.12 -2.17
CA TRP A 121 -7.71 10.51 -3.41
C TRP A 121 -6.88 10.10 -4.62
N GLY A 122 -7.54 9.54 -5.61
CA GLY A 122 -6.90 9.03 -6.81
C GLY A 122 -6.21 10.10 -7.66
N GLU A 123 -6.68 11.34 -7.62
CA GLU A 123 -6.04 12.48 -8.27
C GLU A 123 -4.55 12.59 -7.89
N GLN A 124 -4.20 12.32 -6.62
CA GLN A 124 -2.81 12.32 -6.15
C GLN A 124 -1.94 11.26 -6.83
N PHE A 125 -2.57 10.28 -7.46
CA PHE A 125 -1.94 9.15 -8.16
C PHE A 125 -2.21 9.17 -9.67
N GLY A 126 -2.82 10.25 -10.18
CA GLY A 126 -3.05 10.47 -11.61
C GLY A 126 -4.39 9.94 -12.14
N ASP A 127 -5.29 9.45 -11.29
CA ASP A 127 -6.61 8.99 -11.72
C ASP A 127 -7.71 9.44 -10.73
N PRO A 128 -8.45 10.53 -11.04
CA PRO A 128 -9.46 11.09 -10.15
C PRO A 128 -10.70 10.21 -9.99
N ASP A 129 -10.91 9.22 -10.86
CA ASP A 129 -12.06 8.31 -10.81
C ASP A 129 -11.92 7.21 -9.74
N TYR A 130 -10.82 7.24 -8.97
CA TYR A 130 -10.55 6.25 -7.94
C TYR A 130 -10.26 6.84 -6.58
N VAL A 131 -10.44 6.01 -5.57
CA VAL A 131 -9.95 6.25 -4.21
C VAL A 131 -9.13 5.07 -3.72
N ARG A 132 -8.14 5.33 -2.85
CA ARG A 132 -7.32 4.29 -2.24
C ARG A 132 -7.77 4.04 -0.81
N PHE A 133 -8.15 2.80 -0.53
CA PHE A 133 -8.55 2.31 0.77
C PHE A 133 -7.42 1.45 1.39
N ASN A 134 -7.05 1.73 2.65
CA ASN A 134 -6.10 0.92 3.40
C ASN A 134 -6.87 -0.10 4.26
N PHE A 135 -6.76 -1.39 3.94
CA PHE A 135 -7.45 -2.45 4.67
C PHE A 135 -6.60 -3.15 5.74
N ALA A 136 -5.38 -2.65 6.01
CA ALA A 136 -4.54 -3.16 7.11
C ALA A 136 -4.88 -2.46 8.44
N ALA A 137 -6.13 -2.53 8.83
CA ALA A 137 -6.62 -1.98 10.09
C ALA A 137 -7.00 -3.11 11.07
N PRO A 138 -7.02 -2.85 12.39
CA PRO A 138 -7.63 -3.75 13.37
C PRO A 138 -9.08 -4.07 13.03
N GLY A 139 -9.55 -5.26 13.40
CA GLY A 139 -10.86 -5.77 12.98
C GLY A 139 -12.02 -4.81 13.27
N GLU A 140 -12.10 -4.24 14.45
CA GLU A 140 -13.16 -3.28 14.83
C GLU A 140 -13.13 -2.02 13.94
N THR A 141 -11.95 -1.43 13.77
CA THR A 141 -11.77 -0.24 12.91
C THR A 141 -12.09 -0.55 11.45
N LEU A 142 -11.67 -1.74 10.96
CA LEU A 142 -11.98 -2.13 9.59
C LEU A 142 -13.49 -2.34 9.40
N ASN A 143 -14.15 -3.06 10.30
CA ASN A 143 -15.58 -3.31 10.21
C ASN A 143 -16.39 -2.01 10.18
N GLU A 144 -16.06 -1.06 11.07
CA GLU A 144 -16.68 0.25 11.05
C GLU A 144 -16.42 0.99 9.73
N GLY A 145 -15.18 0.93 9.23
CA GLY A 145 -14.81 1.51 7.93
C GLY A 145 -15.59 0.89 6.76
N LEU A 146 -15.78 -0.43 6.77
CA LEU A 146 -16.54 -1.15 5.76
C LEU A 146 -18.04 -0.82 5.80
N GLU A 147 -18.63 -0.70 6.99
CA GLU A 147 -20.02 -0.27 7.14
C GLU A 147 -20.25 1.15 6.60
N ARG A 148 -19.33 2.07 6.88
CA ARG A 148 -19.35 3.44 6.37
C ARG A 148 -19.18 3.46 4.84
N LEU A 149 -18.25 2.67 4.31
CA LEU A 149 -18.00 2.55 2.88
C LEU A 149 -19.22 1.97 2.16
N ASN A 150 -19.85 0.93 2.72
CA ASN A 150 -21.06 0.34 2.15
C ASN A 150 -22.18 1.37 2.03
N ARG A 151 -22.43 2.16 3.08
CA ARG A 151 -23.44 3.24 3.02
C ARG A 151 -23.09 4.27 1.94
N ALA A 152 -21.83 4.72 1.92
CA ALA A 152 -21.37 5.68 0.93
C ALA A 152 -21.54 5.17 -0.52
N LEU A 153 -21.27 3.89 -0.77
CA LEU A 153 -21.41 3.30 -2.11
C LEU A 153 -22.87 3.02 -2.51
N GLN A 154 -23.78 2.86 -1.54
CA GLN A 154 -25.21 2.72 -1.82
C GLN A 154 -25.89 4.05 -2.17
N ASP A 155 -25.31 5.17 -1.74
CA ASP A 155 -25.86 6.51 -1.96
C ASP A 155 -25.27 7.18 -3.24
N ILE A 156 -24.42 6.47 -4.01
CA ILE A 156 -23.92 6.87 -5.33
C ILE A 156 -24.93 6.50 -6.41
#